data_0ce1b70203113ba2ad295957238fa91f
#
_entry.id   0ce1b70203113ba2ad295957238fa91f
#
_cell.length_a   1.000
_cell.length_b   1.000
_cell.length_c   1.000
_cell.angle_alpha   90.00
_cell.angle_beta   90.00
_cell.angle_gamma   90.00
#
_symmetry.space_group_name_H-M   'P 1'
#
loop_
_entity.id
_entity.type
_entity.pdbx_description
1 polymer ?
#
loop_
_entity_poly.entity_id
_entity_poly.type
_entity_poly.pdbx_seq_one_letter_code
_entity_poly.pdbx_strand_id
1 'polypeptide(L)'
;MTAKTAVVFSCAHSDPSTGNERFDWLGELIYEVNPSYIIDLGDGADMRSLNTFDTRYPEAIVSQNYEQDINCYNEAMDRLRKKPSERKYKRPYWIGFEGNHENRIKKAIAHDPRLQGDKYGISFSHLQTDHWFDEYHEYTNSAPAIADYDGISYAHFFSSGNYGTAMSGLHHANSLLANRNHSSTCGH
;
A
#
# COMPACT_ATOMS: atom_id res chain seq x y z
N MET A 1 5.71 23.26 -20.80
CA MET A 1 5.05 22.30 -19.87
C MET A 1 5.69 22.51 -18.51
N THR A 2 4.91 22.78 -17.49
CA THR A 2 5.43 22.81 -16.11
C THR A 2 5.73 21.38 -15.69
N ALA A 3 6.92 21.12 -15.16
CA ALA A 3 7.29 19.82 -14.60
C ALA A 3 6.29 19.44 -13.51
N LYS A 4 5.83 18.19 -13.54
CA LYS A 4 4.99 17.64 -12.49
C LYS A 4 5.90 17.00 -11.42
N THR A 5 5.52 17.15 -10.17
CA THR A 5 6.24 16.56 -9.04
C THR A 5 5.37 15.47 -8.43
N ALA A 6 5.95 14.33 -8.12
CA ALA A 6 5.29 13.25 -7.38
C ALA A 6 6.00 12.99 -6.05
N VAL A 7 5.25 12.69 -5.01
CA VAL A 7 5.75 12.03 -3.80
C VAL A 7 5.35 10.56 -3.89
N VAL A 8 6.34 9.68 -3.85
CA VAL A 8 6.15 8.22 -3.96
C VAL A 8 6.63 7.59 -2.66
N PHE A 9 5.82 6.74 -2.07
CA PHE A 9 6.17 5.98 -0.87
C PHE A 9 5.58 4.56 -0.92
N SER A 10 6.03 3.71 -0.03
CA SER A 10 5.62 2.31 0.06
C SER A 10 5.94 1.73 1.43
N CYS A 11 5.33 0.59 1.74
CA CYS A 11 5.70 -0.25 2.88
C CYS A 11 5.70 0.52 4.21
N ALA A 12 4.69 1.36 4.41
CA ALA A 12 4.53 2.14 5.63
C ALA A 12 4.07 1.30 6.82
N HIS A 13 3.43 0.15 6.57
CA HIS A 13 3.05 -0.89 7.53
C HIS A 13 2.43 -0.33 8.81
N SER A 14 1.21 0.22 8.71
CA SER A 14 0.45 0.57 9.92
C SER A 14 0.14 -0.68 10.72
N ASP A 15 0.61 -0.71 11.96
CA ASP A 15 0.49 -1.85 12.88
C ASP A 15 0.04 -1.33 14.25
N PRO A 16 -0.98 -1.94 14.87
CA PRO A 16 -1.48 -1.51 16.19
C PRO A 16 -0.44 -1.50 17.31
N SER A 17 0.66 -2.26 17.16
CA SER A 17 1.76 -2.28 18.11
C SER A 17 2.78 -1.15 17.92
N THR A 18 2.67 -0.41 16.80
CA THR A 18 3.58 0.67 16.43
C THR A 18 2.80 1.95 16.20
N GLY A 19 3.23 3.06 16.79
CA GLY A 19 2.55 4.35 16.61
C GLY A 19 2.49 4.83 15.15
N ASN A 20 1.49 5.65 14.85
CA ASN A 20 1.24 6.17 13.50
C ASN A 20 1.87 7.56 13.25
N GLU A 21 2.78 8.06 14.12
CA GLU A 21 3.38 9.40 14.01
C GLU A 21 4.15 9.61 12.71
N ARG A 22 4.70 8.54 12.12
CA ARG A 22 5.39 8.60 10.82
C ARG A 22 4.49 9.05 9.67
N PHE A 23 3.18 8.81 9.79
CA PHE A 23 2.20 9.30 8.81
C PHE A 23 1.94 10.80 8.94
N ASP A 24 2.03 11.37 10.15
CA ASP A 24 1.99 12.83 10.35
C ASP A 24 3.19 13.48 9.64
N TRP A 25 4.41 12.93 9.84
CA TRP A 25 5.63 13.45 9.20
C TRP A 25 5.59 13.33 7.67
N LEU A 26 5.08 12.22 7.15
CA LEU A 26 4.89 12.06 5.70
C LEU A 26 3.85 13.06 5.17
N GLY A 27 2.77 13.30 5.91
CA GLY A 27 1.78 14.31 5.60
C GLY A 27 2.38 15.73 5.54
N GLU A 28 3.21 16.09 6.53
CA GLU A 28 3.93 17.37 6.55
C GLU A 28 4.85 17.52 5.32
N LEU A 29 5.63 16.48 4.99
CA LEU A 29 6.48 16.47 3.79
C LEU A 29 5.67 16.68 2.51
N ILE A 30 4.52 16.00 2.37
CA ILE A 30 3.62 16.14 1.23
C ILE A 30 3.14 17.59 1.11
N TYR A 31 2.83 18.26 2.23
CA TYR A 31 2.43 19.67 2.23
C TYR A 31 3.57 20.61 1.86
N GLU A 32 4.79 20.33 2.31
CA GLU A 32 5.96 21.13 1.95
C GLU A 32 6.30 21.02 0.47
N VAL A 33 6.29 19.82 -0.06
CA VAL A 33 6.60 19.54 -1.47
C VAL A 33 5.49 20.05 -2.39
N ASN A 34 4.23 20.03 -1.93
CA ASN A 34 3.03 20.39 -2.70
C ASN A 34 3.00 19.71 -4.09
N PRO A 35 3.03 18.36 -4.16
CA PRO A 35 3.20 17.61 -5.40
C PRO A 35 1.93 17.67 -6.26
N SER A 36 2.07 17.30 -7.54
CA SER A 36 0.94 17.11 -8.45
C SER A 36 0.21 15.81 -8.15
N TYR A 37 0.97 14.74 -7.83
CA TYR A 37 0.43 13.45 -7.40
C TYR A 37 1.15 12.88 -6.20
N ILE A 38 0.44 12.01 -5.52
CA ILE A 38 0.94 11.13 -4.48
C ILE A 38 0.72 9.71 -4.94
N ILE A 39 1.75 8.89 -4.84
CA ILE A 39 1.69 7.49 -5.27
C ILE A 39 2.09 6.62 -4.08
N ASP A 40 1.10 5.92 -3.53
CA ASP A 40 1.30 4.87 -2.54
C ASP A 40 1.44 3.52 -3.26
N LEU A 41 2.59 2.90 -3.14
CA LEU A 41 2.89 1.63 -3.82
C LEU A 41 2.45 0.40 -3.00
N GLY A 42 1.63 0.58 -1.96
CA GLY A 42 1.07 -0.48 -1.16
C GLY A 42 1.89 -0.89 0.05
N ASP A 43 1.38 -1.89 0.77
CA ASP A 43 1.83 -2.26 2.11
C ASP A 43 1.72 -1.09 3.10
N GLY A 44 0.65 -0.31 2.96
CA GLY A 44 0.26 0.72 3.92
C GLY A 44 -0.29 0.10 5.20
N ALA A 45 -1.14 -0.92 5.07
CA ALA A 45 -1.63 -1.75 6.16
C ALA A 45 -0.71 -2.95 6.39
N ASP A 46 -0.34 -3.25 7.63
CA ASP A 46 0.45 -4.47 7.89
C ASP A 46 -0.39 -5.74 7.83
N MET A 47 -1.67 -5.66 8.21
CA MET A 47 -2.61 -6.80 8.23
C MET A 47 -2.01 -8.03 8.94
N ARG A 48 -1.45 -7.81 10.10
CA ARG A 48 -0.73 -8.82 10.87
C ARG A 48 -1.62 -9.97 11.31
N SER A 49 -2.88 -9.66 11.65
CA SER A 49 -3.88 -10.67 12.06
C SER A 49 -4.18 -11.72 10.97
N LEU A 50 -3.90 -11.40 9.71
CA LEU A 50 -4.08 -12.31 8.58
C LEU A 50 -2.74 -12.90 8.06
N ASN A 51 -1.65 -12.72 8.83
CA ASN A 51 -0.35 -13.25 8.47
C ASN A 51 -0.29 -14.77 8.71
N THR A 52 -0.07 -15.54 7.67
CA THR A 52 0.05 -17.01 7.76
C THR A 52 1.45 -17.49 8.14
N PHE A 53 2.46 -16.65 8.06
CA PHE A 53 3.85 -17.02 8.41
C PHE A 53 4.05 -17.15 9.92
N ASP A 54 3.31 -16.38 10.71
CA ASP A 54 3.42 -16.38 12.18
C ASP A 54 2.68 -17.54 12.84
N THR A 55 1.98 -18.39 12.08
CA THR A 55 1.26 -19.56 12.63
C THR A 55 2.15 -20.55 13.36
N ARG A 56 3.47 -20.44 13.20
CA ARG A 56 4.47 -21.22 13.95
C ARG A 56 4.67 -20.73 15.39
N TYR A 57 4.18 -19.53 15.71
CA TYR A 57 4.32 -18.88 17.01
C TYR A 57 2.94 -18.48 17.53
N PRO A 58 2.18 -19.41 18.16
CA PRO A 58 0.80 -19.16 18.59
C PRO A 58 0.67 -17.93 19.51
N GLU A 59 1.71 -17.64 20.30
CA GLU A 59 1.75 -16.50 21.21
C GLU A 59 1.72 -15.15 20.45
N ALA A 60 2.31 -15.09 19.28
CA ALA A 60 2.30 -13.90 18.44
C ALA A 60 0.93 -13.65 17.77
N ILE A 61 0.11 -14.69 17.65
CA ILE A 61 -1.21 -14.61 16.97
C ILE A 61 -2.31 -14.23 17.96
N VAL A 62 -2.21 -14.64 19.22
CA VAL A 62 -3.27 -14.47 20.24
C VAL A 62 -3.64 -13.00 20.48
N SER A 63 -2.70 -12.08 20.27
CA SER A 63 -2.92 -10.64 20.44
C SER A 63 -3.33 -9.90 19.17
N GLN A 64 -3.43 -10.61 18.02
CA GLN A 64 -3.70 -9.98 16.73
C GLN A 64 -5.22 -9.94 16.46
N ASN A 65 -5.70 -8.80 16.01
CA ASN A 65 -7.12 -8.56 15.79
C ASN A 65 -7.31 -7.81 14.48
N TYR A 66 -8.12 -8.38 13.58
CA TYR A 66 -8.41 -7.80 12.28
C TYR A 66 -9.01 -6.39 12.35
N GLU A 67 -9.96 -6.16 13.29
CA GLU A 67 -10.57 -4.84 13.47
C GLU A 67 -9.53 -3.79 13.89
N GLN A 68 -8.57 -4.19 14.74
CA GLN A 68 -7.49 -3.28 15.15
C GLN A 68 -6.54 -2.96 13.98
N ASP A 69 -6.23 -3.93 13.11
CA ASP A 69 -5.42 -3.68 11.91
C ASP A 69 -6.11 -2.68 10.99
N ILE A 70 -7.40 -2.87 10.72
CA ILE A 70 -8.22 -1.97 9.88
C ILE A 70 -8.30 -0.57 10.49
N ASN A 71 -8.59 -0.47 11.79
CA ASN A 71 -8.69 0.82 12.47
C ASN A 71 -7.35 1.56 12.47
N CYS A 72 -6.25 0.83 12.69
CA CYS A 72 -4.90 1.40 12.64
C CYS A 72 -4.56 1.95 11.25
N TYR A 73 -4.89 1.21 10.19
CA TYR A 73 -4.68 1.67 8.81
C TYR A 73 -5.52 2.92 8.49
N ASN A 74 -6.82 2.90 8.80
CA ASN A 74 -7.69 4.04 8.53
C ASN A 74 -7.26 5.28 9.35
N GLU A 75 -6.83 5.12 10.62
CA GLU A 75 -6.23 6.20 11.39
C GLU A 75 -4.94 6.73 10.74
N ALA A 76 -4.07 5.85 10.25
CA ALA A 76 -2.85 6.23 9.55
C ALA A 76 -3.14 7.08 8.31
N MET A 77 -4.14 6.69 7.52
CA MET A 77 -4.58 7.44 6.34
C MET A 77 -5.22 8.79 6.70
N ASP A 78 -6.01 8.86 7.78
CA ASP A 78 -6.53 10.13 8.32
C ASP A 78 -5.40 11.08 8.71
N ARG A 79 -4.38 10.60 9.42
CA ARG A 79 -3.20 11.38 9.80
C ARG A 79 -2.44 11.90 8.58
N LEU A 80 -2.17 11.00 7.64
CA LEU A 80 -1.45 11.29 6.39
C LEU A 80 -2.14 12.38 5.57
N ARG A 81 -3.47 12.40 5.57
CA ARG A 81 -4.29 13.32 4.78
C ARG A 81 -4.78 14.55 5.55
N LYS A 82 -4.40 14.69 6.80
CA LYS A 82 -4.79 15.83 7.65
C LYS A 82 -4.21 17.14 7.09
N LYS A 83 -5.09 18.03 6.66
CA LYS A 83 -4.68 19.32 6.09
C LYS A 83 -4.22 20.27 7.18
N PRO A 84 -3.09 20.96 7.00
CA PRO A 84 -2.78 22.14 7.82
C PRO A 84 -3.80 23.25 7.57
N SER A 85 -4.27 23.90 8.63
CA SER A 85 -5.36 24.89 8.58
C SER A 85 -5.04 26.18 7.82
N GLU A 86 -3.77 26.46 7.49
CA GLU A 86 -3.31 27.80 7.14
C GLU A 86 -2.71 27.98 5.73
N ARG A 87 -2.61 26.93 4.92
CA ARG A 87 -2.00 27.04 3.58
C ARG A 87 -3.02 26.89 2.46
N LYS A 88 -2.90 27.77 1.44
CA LYS A 88 -3.52 27.51 0.13
C LYS A 88 -2.86 26.27 -0.47
N TYR A 89 -3.54 25.17 -0.39
CA TYR A 89 -3.07 23.88 -0.84
C TYR A 89 -3.90 23.41 -2.03
N LYS A 90 -3.21 23.11 -3.14
CA LYS A 90 -3.86 22.41 -4.25
C LYS A 90 -3.86 20.93 -3.92
N ARG A 91 -5.03 20.33 -3.74
CA ARG A 91 -5.15 18.90 -3.47
C ARG A 91 -4.42 18.10 -4.56
N PRO A 92 -3.41 17.29 -4.22
CA PRO A 92 -2.77 16.39 -5.17
C PRO A 92 -3.75 15.29 -5.60
N TYR A 93 -3.44 14.64 -6.71
CA TYR A 93 -4.13 13.43 -7.14
C TYR A 93 -3.51 12.23 -6.43
N TRP A 94 -4.32 11.45 -5.73
CA TRP A 94 -3.87 10.31 -4.95
C TRP A 94 -4.05 9.00 -5.72
N ILE A 95 -2.97 8.27 -5.90
CA ILE A 95 -2.92 6.99 -6.59
C ILE A 95 -2.45 5.94 -5.58
N GLY A 96 -3.21 4.87 -5.43
CA GLY A 96 -2.86 3.75 -4.55
C GLY A 96 -2.65 2.46 -5.35
N PHE A 97 -1.76 1.64 -4.87
CA PHE A 97 -1.55 0.28 -5.34
C PHE A 97 -1.78 -0.70 -4.19
N GLU A 98 -2.40 -1.81 -4.49
CA GLU A 98 -2.52 -2.91 -3.54
C GLU A 98 -1.14 -3.53 -3.31
N GLY A 99 -0.75 -3.66 -2.05
CA GLY A 99 0.42 -4.40 -1.64
C GLY A 99 0.10 -5.87 -1.30
N ASN A 100 1.12 -6.65 -1.00
CA ASN A 100 0.89 -8.04 -0.63
C ASN A 100 0.29 -8.19 0.77
N HIS A 101 0.38 -7.19 1.62
CA HIS A 101 -0.23 -7.18 2.95
C HIS A 101 -1.74 -6.90 2.87
N GLU A 102 -2.18 -5.92 2.11
CA GLU A 102 -3.62 -5.71 1.83
C GLU A 102 -4.24 -6.94 1.16
N ASN A 103 -3.49 -7.60 0.26
CA ASN A 103 -3.93 -8.81 -0.43
C ASN A 103 -4.15 -10.01 0.52
N ARG A 104 -3.65 -9.97 1.77
CA ARG A 104 -3.94 -10.99 2.79
C ARG A 104 -5.44 -11.13 3.04
N ILE A 105 -6.21 -10.04 2.96
CA ILE A 105 -7.67 -10.07 3.10
C ILE A 105 -8.29 -10.97 2.03
N LYS A 106 -7.97 -10.75 0.76
CA LYS A 106 -8.47 -11.53 -0.37
C LYS A 106 -8.04 -12.99 -0.28
N LYS A 107 -6.79 -13.25 0.10
CA LYS A 107 -6.25 -14.59 0.30
C LYS A 107 -6.97 -15.34 1.42
N ALA A 108 -7.24 -14.69 2.55
CA ALA A 108 -7.97 -15.28 3.67
C ALA A 108 -9.40 -15.66 3.27
N ILE A 109 -10.10 -14.78 2.55
CA ILE A 109 -11.45 -15.06 2.02
C ILE A 109 -11.40 -16.20 1.00
N ALA A 110 -10.41 -16.22 0.10
CA ALA A 110 -10.26 -17.30 -0.87
C ALA A 110 -9.98 -18.65 -0.21
N HIS A 111 -9.25 -18.65 0.93
CA HIS A 111 -8.98 -19.86 1.70
C HIS A 111 -10.22 -20.34 2.48
N ASP A 112 -10.96 -19.42 3.07
CA ASP A 112 -12.22 -19.70 3.78
C ASP A 112 -13.29 -18.65 3.46
N PRO A 113 -14.16 -18.92 2.46
CA PRO A 113 -15.21 -17.98 2.05
C PRO A 113 -16.23 -17.62 3.15
N ARG A 114 -16.28 -18.40 4.24
CA ARG A 114 -17.17 -18.10 5.38
C ARG A 114 -16.73 -16.86 6.16
N LEU A 115 -15.47 -16.46 5.98
CA LEU A 115 -14.93 -15.23 6.60
C LEU A 115 -15.45 -13.95 5.94
N GLN A 116 -15.93 -14.04 4.70
CA GLN A 116 -16.35 -12.85 3.94
C GLN A 116 -17.59 -12.19 4.54
N GLY A 117 -17.53 -10.88 4.75
CA GLY A 117 -18.70 -10.10 5.17
C GLY A 117 -18.33 -8.67 5.57
N ASP A 118 -19.07 -7.70 5.03
CA ASP A 118 -18.82 -6.27 5.28
C ASP A 118 -19.21 -5.82 6.69
N LYS A 119 -20.08 -6.57 7.37
CA LYS A 119 -20.57 -6.19 8.68
C LYS A 119 -20.00 -7.03 9.82
N TYR A 120 -19.86 -8.34 9.62
CA TYR A 120 -19.48 -9.30 10.67
C TYR A 120 -18.35 -10.24 10.25
N GLY A 121 -17.71 -9.95 9.12
CA GLY A 121 -16.61 -10.73 8.58
C GLY A 121 -15.43 -9.86 8.23
N ILE A 122 -14.61 -10.34 7.30
CA ILE A 122 -13.52 -9.59 6.71
C ILE A 122 -13.89 -9.16 5.29
N SER A 123 -13.49 -7.96 4.90
CA SER A 123 -13.75 -7.41 3.57
C SER A 123 -12.65 -6.44 3.15
N PHE A 124 -12.30 -6.45 1.86
CA PHE A 124 -11.37 -5.47 1.31
C PHE A 124 -11.91 -4.04 1.41
N SER A 125 -13.24 -3.86 1.35
CA SER A 125 -13.91 -2.57 1.51
C SER A 125 -13.63 -1.88 2.85
N HIS A 126 -13.21 -2.62 3.88
CA HIS A 126 -12.86 -2.07 5.18
C HIS A 126 -11.62 -1.16 5.14
N LEU A 127 -10.75 -1.33 4.13
CA LEU A 127 -9.61 -0.43 3.89
C LEU A 127 -10.04 0.93 3.32
N GLN A 128 -11.30 1.09 2.93
CA GLN A 128 -11.87 2.33 2.43
C GLN A 128 -11.05 2.97 1.28
N THR A 129 -10.50 2.15 0.37
CA THR A 129 -9.61 2.60 -0.69
C THR A 129 -10.23 3.68 -1.57
N ASP A 130 -11.53 3.59 -1.87
CA ASP A 130 -12.27 4.60 -2.64
C ASP A 130 -12.40 5.95 -1.91
N HIS A 131 -12.27 5.97 -0.57
CA HIS A 131 -12.24 7.18 0.23
C HIS A 131 -10.84 7.82 0.23
N TRP A 132 -9.80 6.99 0.26
CA TRP A 132 -8.42 7.45 0.40
C TRP A 132 -7.79 7.86 -0.93
N PHE A 133 -8.11 7.17 -2.02
CA PHE A 133 -7.46 7.35 -3.32
C PHE A 133 -8.44 7.87 -4.37
N ASP A 134 -7.93 8.65 -5.31
CA ASP A 134 -8.66 9.04 -6.51
C ASP A 134 -8.62 7.92 -7.57
N GLU A 135 -7.58 7.09 -7.51
CA GLU A 135 -7.37 5.91 -8.34
C GLU A 135 -6.69 4.82 -7.52
N TYR A 136 -7.17 3.58 -7.57
CA TYR A 136 -6.61 2.47 -6.84
C TYR A 136 -6.43 1.25 -7.74
N HIS A 137 -5.21 0.70 -7.74
CA HIS A 137 -4.81 -0.43 -8.59
C HIS A 137 -4.73 -1.71 -7.76
N GLU A 138 -5.73 -2.56 -7.91
CA GLU A 138 -5.78 -3.84 -7.23
C GLU A 138 -4.95 -4.92 -7.94
N TYR A 139 -4.58 -5.96 -7.20
CA TYR A 139 -3.98 -7.16 -7.78
C TYR A 139 -4.90 -7.78 -8.84
N THR A 140 -4.29 -8.17 -9.96
CA THR A 140 -4.96 -8.90 -11.03
C THR A 140 -4.34 -10.30 -11.15
N ASN A 141 -5.16 -11.34 -11.03
CA ASN A 141 -4.69 -12.74 -11.11
C ASN A 141 -3.51 -13.04 -10.17
N SER A 142 -3.59 -12.57 -8.92
CA SER A 142 -2.58 -12.75 -7.88
C SER A 142 -1.23 -12.04 -8.14
N ALA A 143 -1.17 -11.14 -9.12
CA ALA A 143 -0.02 -10.29 -9.40
C ALA A 143 -0.32 -8.82 -9.10
N PRO A 144 0.67 -8.03 -8.62
CA PRO A 144 0.51 -6.59 -8.47
C PRO A 144 0.13 -5.93 -9.79
N ALA A 145 -0.74 -4.93 -9.71
CA ALA A 145 -1.02 -4.07 -10.85
C ALA A 145 0.22 -3.27 -11.24
N ILE A 146 0.31 -2.95 -12.52
CA ILE A 146 1.32 -2.04 -13.08
C ILE A 146 0.58 -0.90 -13.77
N ALA A 147 0.94 0.33 -13.46
CA ALA A 147 0.40 1.51 -14.12
C ALA A 147 1.53 2.50 -14.48
N ASP A 148 1.34 3.23 -15.56
CA ASP A 148 2.32 4.16 -16.10
C ASP A 148 1.85 5.61 -15.90
N TYR A 149 2.69 6.43 -15.25
CA TYR A 149 2.45 7.86 -15.09
C TYR A 149 3.68 8.66 -15.54
N ASP A 150 3.47 9.59 -16.45
CA ASP A 150 4.51 10.48 -17.00
C ASP A 150 5.79 9.74 -17.46
N GLY A 151 5.63 8.54 -18.05
CA GLY A 151 6.72 7.75 -18.60
C GLY A 151 7.49 6.91 -17.58
N ILE A 152 6.94 6.71 -16.39
CA ILE A 152 7.48 5.83 -15.35
C ILE A 152 6.45 4.77 -15.02
N SER A 153 6.84 3.49 -14.99
CA SER A 153 6.00 2.39 -14.54
C SER A 153 6.08 2.26 -13.02
N TYR A 154 4.92 2.11 -12.39
CA TYR A 154 4.77 1.94 -10.95
C TYR A 154 4.08 0.62 -10.64
N ALA A 155 4.55 -0.06 -9.59
CA ALA A 155 3.94 -1.27 -9.06
C ALA A 155 4.38 -1.48 -7.61
N HIS A 156 3.63 -2.27 -6.84
CA HIS A 156 4.11 -2.71 -5.53
C HIS A 156 5.43 -3.49 -5.67
N PHE A 157 5.45 -4.46 -6.58
CA PHE A 157 6.69 -5.08 -7.09
C PHE A 157 6.51 -5.49 -8.55
N PHE A 158 7.62 -5.69 -9.24
CA PHE A 158 7.63 -6.29 -10.58
C PHE A 158 7.98 -7.76 -10.47
N SER A 159 7.21 -8.60 -11.13
CA SER A 159 7.43 -10.04 -11.13
C SER A 159 8.58 -10.45 -12.04
N SER A 160 9.33 -11.47 -11.65
CA SER A 160 10.34 -12.12 -12.47
C SER A 160 9.98 -13.58 -12.76
N GLY A 161 10.33 -14.04 -13.94
CA GLY A 161 10.12 -15.43 -14.36
C GLY A 161 8.64 -15.83 -14.47
N ASN A 162 8.40 -17.13 -14.63
CA ASN A 162 7.07 -17.69 -14.89
C ASN A 162 6.21 -17.87 -13.62
N TYR A 163 6.79 -17.69 -12.44
CA TYR A 163 6.11 -17.96 -11.16
C TYR A 163 5.62 -16.70 -10.45
N GLY A 164 5.79 -15.52 -11.06
CA GLY A 164 5.28 -14.27 -10.48
C GLY A 164 5.98 -13.82 -9.19
N THR A 165 7.16 -14.36 -8.88
CA THR A 165 7.96 -13.93 -7.73
C THR A 165 8.46 -12.50 -7.91
N ALA A 166 8.49 -11.73 -6.84
CA ALA A 166 9.05 -10.37 -6.86
C ALA A 166 10.51 -10.40 -7.32
N MET A 167 10.88 -9.46 -8.20
CA MET A 167 12.30 -9.24 -8.53
C MET A 167 13.04 -8.89 -7.24
N SER A 168 14.20 -9.48 -7.04
CA SER A 168 15.01 -9.29 -5.85
C SER A 168 16.50 -9.43 -6.18
N GLY A 169 17.35 -9.27 -5.18
CA GLY A 169 18.79 -9.48 -5.28
C GLY A 169 19.61 -8.23 -5.06
N LEU A 170 20.93 -8.40 -4.95
CA LEU A 170 21.87 -7.33 -4.63
C LEU A 170 21.86 -6.17 -5.64
N HIS A 171 21.60 -6.47 -6.91
CA HIS A 171 21.55 -5.49 -7.99
C HIS A 171 20.12 -5.29 -8.51
N HIS A 172 19.15 -5.10 -7.60
CA HIS A 172 17.74 -5.02 -7.93
C HIS A 172 17.42 -3.99 -9.02
N ALA A 173 17.93 -2.77 -8.89
CA ALA A 173 17.71 -1.71 -9.88
C ALA A 173 18.23 -2.08 -11.29
N ASN A 174 19.39 -2.73 -11.38
CA ASN A 174 19.94 -3.19 -12.66
C ASN A 174 19.08 -4.32 -13.26
N SER A 175 18.65 -5.27 -12.42
CA SER A 175 17.77 -6.36 -12.84
C SER A 175 16.41 -5.83 -13.32
N LEU A 176 15.85 -4.85 -12.61
CA LEU A 176 14.61 -4.21 -12.97
C LEU A 176 14.73 -3.49 -14.32
N LEU A 177 15.76 -2.67 -14.51
CA LEU A 177 16.01 -1.97 -15.78
C LEU A 177 16.20 -2.94 -16.94
N ALA A 178 17.01 -3.99 -16.75
CA ALA A 178 17.27 -5.00 -17.79
C ALA A 178 16.02 -5.78 -18.19
N ASN A 179 15.12 -6.06 -17.27
CA ASN A 179 13.89 -6.81 -17.56
C ASN A 179 12.77 -5.92 -18.10
N ARG A 180 12.69 -4.66 -17.64
CA ARG A 180 11.62 -3.73 -18.02
C ARG A 180 11.96 -2.90 -19.25
N ASN A 181 13.25 -2.60 -19.50
CA ASN A 181 13.71 -1.68 -20.54
C ASN A 181 13.01 -0.31 -20.49
N HIS A 182 12.59 0.12 -19.29
CA HIS A 182 11.76 1.28 -19.05
C HIS A 182 11.98 1.81 -17.63
N SER A 183 11.81 3.12 -17.44
CA SER A 183 11.87 3.71 -16.10
C SER A 183 10.81 3.11 -15.23
N SER A 184 11.19 2.57 -14.08
CA SER A 184 10.27 1.86 -13.19
C SER A 184 10.56 2.16 -11.74
N THR A 185 9.51 2.23 -10.92
CA THR A 185 9.59 2.44 -9.47
C THR A 185 8.73 1.42 -8.78
N CYS A 186 9.26 0.77 -7.75
CA CYS A 186 8.52 -0.20 -6.94
C CYS A 186 8.81 -0.03 -5.45
N GLY A 187 7.91 -0.58 -4.65
CA GLY A 187 8.07 -0.80 -3.23
C GLY A 187 8.63 -2.19 -2.90
N HIS A 188 8.07 -2.83 -1.86
CA HIS A 188 8.28 -4.21 -1.40
C HIS A 188 9.70 -4.47 -0.91
#